data_f9ba74403ec45f1062a871cf1eea12d2
#
_entry.id   f9ba74403ec45f1062a871cf1eea12d2
#
_cell.length_a   1.000
_cell.length_b   1.000
_cell.length_c   1.000
_cell.angle_alpha   90.00
_cell.angle_beta   90.00
_cell.angle_gamma   90.00
#
_symmetry.space_group_name_H-M   'P 1'
#
loop_
_entity.id
_entity.type
_entity.pdbx_description
1 polymer ?
#
loop_
_entity_poly.entity_id
_entity_poly.type
_entity_poly.pdbx_seq_one_letter_code
_entity_poly.pdbx_strand_id
1 'polypeptide(L)'
;MEKHVQKYVDDFMADIIARNPGEKEFHQAVHEVVESLAPYILENPVLQKMKVLERIAEPERIVMFRVPWLNDKGEIEINKGYRVEMNSAIGPYKGGIRFHSSVNLSILKFLAFEQTFKNSLTTLPMGGGKGGSDFNPK
;
A
#
# COMPACT_ATOMS: atom_id res chain seq x y z
N MET A 1 21.43 -0.61 -15.01
CA MET A 1 21.27 -1.50 -13.83
C MET A 1 21.99 -2.81 -14.09
N GLU A 2 22.68 -3.31 -13.09
CA GLU A 2 23.39 -4.58 -13.21
C GLU A 2 22.41 -5.74 -13.38
N LYS A 3 22.81 -6.78 -14.12
CA LYS A 3 21.93 -7.90 -14.46
C LYS A 3 21.32 -8.61 -13.25
N HIS A 4 22.11 -8.83 -12.21
CA HIS A 4 21.62 -9.52 -11.01
C HIS A 4 20.62 -8.66 -10.20
N VAL A 5 20.81 -7.33 -10.20
CA VAL A 5 19.86 -6.38 -9.59
C VAL A 5 18.55 -6.38 -10.37
N GLN A 6 18.64 -6.30 -11.70
CA GLN A 6 17.45 -6.34 -12.55
C GLN A 6 16.68 -7.66 -12.39
N LYS A 7 17.39 -8.77 -12.30
CA LYS A 7 16.75 -10.07 -12.08
C LYS A 7 16.00 -10.11 -10.74
N TYR A 8 16.60 -9.58 -9.68
CA TYR A 8 15.96 -9.50 -8.38
C TYR A 8 14.66 -8.66 -8.47
N VAL A 9 14.72 -7.50 -9.10
CA VAL A 9 13.55 -6.62 -9.28
C VAL A 9 12.47 -7.35 -10.09
N ASP A 10 12.83 -7.97 -11.20
CA ASP A 10 11.87 -8.66 -12.07
C ASP A 10 11.17 -9.81 -11.34
N ASP A 11 11.93 -10.61 -10.62
CA ASP A 11 11.38 -11.75 -9.85
C ASP A 11 10.49 -11.27 -8.73
N PHE A 12 10.90 -10.21 -8.02
CA PHE A 12 10.11 -9.61 -6.95
C PHE A 12 8.77 -9.10 -7.50
N MET A 13 8.82 -8.35 -8.60
CA MET A 13 7.60 -7.78 -9.19
C MET A 13 6.67 -8.84 -9.77
N ALA A 14 7.21 -9.92 -10.32
CA ALA A 14 6.37 -11.02 -10.79
C ALA A 14 5.53 -11.61 -9.65
N ASP A 15 6.12 -11.77 -8.47
CA ASP A 15 5.41 -12.25 -7.29
C ASP A 15 4.36 -11.23 -6.81
N ILE A 16 4.72 -9.95 -6.75
CA ILE A 16 3.80 -8.87 -6.34
C ILE A 16 2.58 -8.82 -7.29
N ILE A 17 2.80 -8.91 -8.59
CA ILE A 17 1.71 -8.86 -9.57
C ILE A 17 0.80 -10.08 -9.42
N ALA A 18 1.38 -11.26 -9.20
CA ALA A 18 0.61 -12.48 -9.01
C ALA A 18 -0.24 -12.45 -7.74
N ARG A 19 0.29 -11.89 -6.65
CA ARG A 19 -0.40 -11.80 -5.35
C ARG A 19 -1.41 -10.68 -5.28
N ASN A 20 -1.31 -9.68 -6.15
CA ASN A 20 -2.17 -8.49 -6.15
C ASN A 20 -2.74 -8.25 -7.56
N PRO A 21 -3.54 -9.18 -8.09
CA PRO A 21 -3.99 -9.09 -9.48
C PRO A 21 -4.85 -7.86 -9.73
N GLY A 22 -4.60 -7.17 -10.83
CA GLY A 22 -5.38 -6.00 -11.26
C GLY A 22 -5.08 -4.71 -10.51
N GLU A 23 -4.17 -4.70 -9.56
CA GLU A 23 -3.87 -3.53 -8.73
C GLU A 23 -2.69 -2.75 -9.30
N LYS A 24 -2.90 -2.12 -10.45
CA LYS A 24 -1.83 -1.46 -11.22
C LYS A 24 -1.12 -0.34 -10.46
N GLU A 25 -1.88 0.48 -9.75
CA GLU A 25 -1.32 1.62 -9.01
C GLU A 25 -0.41 1.12 -7.88
N PHE A 26 -0.82 0.05 -7.21
CA PHE A 26 -0.02 -0.57 -6.18
C PHE A 26 1.24 -1.22 -6.77
N HIS A 27 1.11 -1.93 -7.91
CA HIS A 27 2.26 -2.54 -8.59
C HIS A 27 3.31 -1.49 -8.92
N GLN A 28 2.89 -0.35 -9.46
CA GLN A 28 3.83 0.71 -9.84
C GLN A 28 4.55 1.31 -8.64
N ALA A 29 3.84 1.56 -7.55
CA ALA A 29 4.43 2.10 -6.33
C ALA A 29 5.48 1.14 -5.75
N VAL A 30 5.16 -0.15 -5.70
CA VAL A 30 6.10 -1.18 -5.22
C VAL A 30 7.32 -1.24 -6.13
N HIS A 31 7.13 -1.22 -7.45
CA HIS A 31 8.21 -1.29 -8.41
C HIS A 31 9.23 -0.15 -8.21
N GLU A 32 8.75 1.07 -8.04
CA GLU A 32 9.61 2.24 -7.83
C GLU A 32 10.48 2.08 -6.58
N VAL A 33 9.89 1.60 -5.49
CA VAL A 33 10.61 1.40 -4.23
C VAL A 33 11.60 0.24 -4.35
N VAL A 34 11.19 -0.87 -4.94
CA VAL A 34 12.06 -2.04 -5.10
C VAL A 34 13.26 -1.72 -5.98
N GLU A 35 13.08 -1.00 -7.08
CA GLU A 35 14.21 -0.55 -7.91
C GLU A 35 15.22 0.25 -7.09
N SER A 36 14.73 1.16 -6.25
CA SER A 36 15.60 2.01 -5.42
C SER A 36 16.34 1.24 -4.35
N LEU A 37 15.70 0.24 -3.75
CA LEU A 37 16.25 -0.47 -2.59
C LEU A 37 16.97 -1.78 -2.96
N ALA A 38 16.76 -2.32 -4.16
CA ALA A 38 17.32 -3.60 -4.55
C ALA A 38 18.84 -3.69 -4.38
N PRO A 39 19.65 -2.69 -4.78
CA PRO A 39 21.09 -2.77 -4.54
C PRO A 39 21.45 -2.91 -3.06
N TYR A 40 20.77 -2.15 -2.21
CA TYR A 40 21.01 -2.21 -0.77
C TYR A 40 20.62 -3.56 -0.18
N ILE A 41 19.48 -4.12 -0.59
CA ILE A 41 19.02 -5.43 -0.13
C ILE A 41 20.01 -6.53 -0.54
N LEU A 42 20.52 -6.47 -1.78
CA LEU A 42 21.46 -7.47 -2.28
C LEU A 42 22.83 -7.37 -1.61
N GLU A 43 23.21 -6.19 -1.15
CA GLU A 43 24.45 -6.00 -0.37
C GLU A 43 24.30 -6.41 1.10
N ASN A 44 23.08 -6.69 1.55
CA ASN A 44 22.80 -7.04 2.94
C ASN A 44 21.99 -8.35 3.00
N PRO A 45 22.64 -9.51 2.86
CA PRO A 45 21.96 -10.80 2.77
C PRO A 45 20.98 -11.12 3.91
N VAL A 46 21.22 -10.57 5.10
CA VAL A 46 20.32 -10.73 6.24
C VAL A 46 18.93 -10.15 5.94
N LEU A 47 18.87 -8.99 5.27
CA LEU A 47 17.60 -8.35 4.92
C LEU A 47 16.84 -9.19 3.89
N GLN A 48 17.56 -9.78 2.95
CA GLN A 48 16.97 -10.64 1.93
C GLN A 48 16.45 -11.94 2.57
N LYS A 49 17.22 -12.53 3.46
CA LYS A 49 16.83 -13.76 4.18
C LYS A 49 15.59 -13.54 5.04
N MET A 50 15.48 -12.38 5.69
CA MET A 50 14.34 -12.02 6.52
C MET A 50 13.14 -11.53 5.70
N LYS A 51 13.28 -11.45 4.40
CA LYS A 51 12.22 -11.02 3.47
C LYS A 51 11.64 -9.65 3.84
N VAL A 52 12.51 -8.71 4.13
CA VAL A 52 12.10 -7.38 4.63
C VAL A 52 11.23 -6.65 3.61
N LEU A 53 11.63 -6.60 2.34
CA LEU A 53 10.82 -5.93 1.31
C LEU A 53 9.50 -6.65 1.07
N GLU A 54 9.50 -7.97 1.06
CA GLU A 54 8.28 -8.76 0.89
C GLU A 54 7.29 -8.48 2.02
N ARG A 55 7.77 -8.36 3.25
CA ARG A 55 6.91 -8.02 4.39
C ARG A 55 6.37 -6.60 4.33
N ILE A 56 7.20 -5.65 3.90
CA ILE A 56 6.77 -4.25 3.77
C ILE A 56 5.73 -4.11 2.66
N ALA A 57 5.86 -4.90 1.59
CA ALA A 57 4.94 -4.86 0.46
C ALA A 57 3.61 -5.60 0.68
N GLU A 58 3.47 -6.33 1.80
CA GLU A 58 2.24 -7.03 2.14
C GLU A 58 1.54 -6.30 3.28
N PRO A 59 0.29 -5.83 3.10
CA PRO A 59 -0.44 -5.19 4.19
C PRO A 59 -0.61 -6.13 5.38
N GLU A 60 -0.53 -5.58 6.58
CA GLU A 60 -0.78 -6.37 7.80
C GLU A 60 -2.26 -6.72 7.94
N ARG A 61 -3.15 -5.77 7.62
CA ARG A 61 -4.59 -5.99 7.66
C ARG A 61 -5.32 -4.98 6.79
N ILE A 62 -6.38 -5.45 6.15
CA ILE A 62 -7.29 -4.59 5.38
C ILE A 62 -8.70 -4.81 5.90
N VAL A 63 -9.41 -3.72 6.20
CA VAL A 63 -10.82 -3.74 6.54
C VAL A 63 -11.58 -3.09 5.41
N MET A 64 -12.52 -3.83 4.82
CA MET A 64 -13.42 -3.32 3.77
C MET A 64 -14.85 -3.49 4.28
N PHE A 65 -15.69 -2.48 4.08
CA PHE A 65 -17.04 -2.53 4.61
C PHE A 65 -18.01 -1.77 3.72
N ARG A 66 -19.28 -2.17 3.81
CA ARG A 66 -20.39 -1.55 3.10
C ARG A 66 -20.91 -0.36 3.89
N VAL A 67 -21.16 0.75 3.21
CA VAL A 67 -21.73 1.97 3.81
C VAL A 67 -23.02 2.33 3.08
N PRO A 68 -24.20 1.84 3.53
CA PRO A 68 -25.46 2.32 3.00
C PRO A 68 -25.83 3.65 3.67
N TRP A 69 -26.35 4.58 2.86
CA TRP A 69 -26.73 5.89 3.37
C TRP A 69 -27.85 6.48 2.55
N LEU A 70 -28.59 7.43 3.14
CA LEU A 70 -29.73 8.09 2.51
C LEU A 70 -29.27 9.41 1.91
N ASN A 71 -29.48 9.60 0.61
CA ASN A 71 -29.12 10.84 -0.05
C ASN A 71 -30.22 11.92 0.12
N ASP A 72 -29.95 13.12 -0.39
CA ASP A 72 -30.89 14.24 -0.26
C ASP A 72 -32.23 14.04 -0.98
N LYS A 73 -32.28 13.10 -1.93
CA LYS A 73 -33.50 12.74 -2.65
C LYS A 73 -34.31 11.64 -1.96
N GLY A 74 -33.85 11.18 -0.79
CA GLY A 74 -34.50 10.10 -0.07
C GLY A 74 -34.21 8.70 -0.64
N GLU A 75 -33.17 8.57 -1.45
CA GLU A 75 -32.79 7.29 -2.06
C GLU A 75 -31.62 6.68 -1.30
N ILE A 76 -31.61 5.34 -1.20
CA ILE A 76 -30.50 4.63 -0.57
C ILE A 76 -29.35 4.51 -1.57
N GLU A 77 -28.17 4.93 -1.18
CA GLU A 77 -26.94 4.71 -1.91
C GLU A 77 -26.02 3.81 -1.10
N ILE A 78 -25.13 3.10 -1.80
CA ILE A 78 -24.23 2.15 -1.15
C ILE A 78 -22.81 2.48 -1.61
N ASN A 79 -21.97 2.86 -0.64
CA ASN A 79 -20.55 3.07 -0.86
C ASN A 79 -19.74 1.99 -0.18
N LYS A 80 -18.46 1.92 -0.52
CA LYS A 80 -17.51 1.01 0.07
C LYS A 80 -16.49 1.81 0.87
N GLY A 81 -16.25 1.38 2.10
CA GLY A 81 -15.24 1.98 2.94
C GLY A 81 -14.05 1.05 3.09
N TYR A 82 -12.87 1.64 3.31
CA TYR A 82 -11.61 0.90 3.38
C TYR A 82 -10.72 1.46 4.49
N ARG A 83 -9.99 0.56 5.14
CA ARG A 83 -8.85 0.92 5.97
C ARG A 83 -7.73 -0.06 5.65
N VAL A 84 -6.64 0.42 5.07
CA VAL A 84 -5.44 -0.39 4.83
C VAL A 84 -4.48 -0.13 5.97
N GLU A 85 -4.21 -1.15 6.76
CA GLU A 85 -3.25 -1.14 7.84
C GLU A 85 -1.98 -1.79 7.32
N MET A 86 -1.10 -0.96 6.78
CA MET A 86 0.03 -1.44 5.98
C MET A 86 1.17 -1.96 6.82
N ASN A 87 1.64 -1.17 7.78
CA ASN A 87 2.81 -1.54 8.55
C ASN A 87 2.80 -0.88 9.92
N SER A 88 3.07 -1.65 10.96
CA SER A 88 3.13 -1.19 12.35
C SER A 88 4.49 -1.44 13.01
N ALA A 89 5.53 -1.73 12.21
CA ALA A 89 6.83 -2.12 12.74
C ALA A 89 7.46 -1.06 13.65
N ILE A 90 7.25 0.23 13.36
CA ILE A 90 7.84 1.31 14.16
C ILE A 90 6.80 2.12 14.94
N GLY A 91 5.53 1.76 14.86
CA GLY A 91 4.47 2.44 15.61
C GLY A 91 3.09 2.19 15.02
N PRO A 92 2.05 2.81 15.61
CA PRO A 92 0.68 2.61 15.16
C PRO A 92 0.48 3.09 13.73
N TYR A 93 -0.52 2.53 13.05
CA TYR A 93 -0.87 2.94 11.69
C TYR A 93 -1.25 4.41 11.66
N LYS A 94 -0.64 5.17 10.78
CA LYS A 94 -0.89 6.60 10.63
C LYS A 94 -0.98 6.94 9.14
N GLY A 95 -2.04 7.63 8.78
CA GLY A 95 -2.25 8.11 7.41
C GLY A 95 -3.62 8.77 7.32
N GLY A 96 -3.87 9.47 6.22
CA GLY A 96 -5.09 10.21 6.00
C GLY A 96 -6.26 9.38 5.50
N ILE A 97 -7.34 10.09 5.16
CA ILE A 97 -8.55 9.53 4.57
C ILE A 97 -8.79 10.22 3.23
N ARG A 98 -9.13 9.44 2.21
CA ARG A 98 -9.44 9.97 0.87
C ARG A 98 -10.88 9.64 0.50
N PHE A 99 -11.64 10.68 0.11
CA PHE A 99 -13.01 10.54 -0.39
C PHE A 99 -13.06 10.98 -1.85
N HIS A 100 -13.29 10.05 -2.75
CA HIS A 100 -13.42 10.32 -4.18
C HIS A 100 -14.01 9.08 -4.86
N SER A 101 -14.79 9.29 -5.92
CA SER A 101 -15.40 8.19 -6.66
C SER A 101 -14.38 7.19 -7.23
N SER A 102 -13.15 7.62 -7.47
CA SER A 102 -12.08 6.77 -8.00
C SER A 102 -11.40 5.88 -6.94
N VAL A 103 -11.74 6.04 -5.66
CA VAL A 103 -11.11 5.25 -4.59
C VAL A 103 -11.43 3.77 -4.76
N ASN A 104 -10.40 2.96 -4.72
CA ASN A 104 -10.48 1.50 -4.71
C ASN A 104 -9.33 0.93 -3.87
N LEU A 105 -9.32 -0.38 -3.71
CA LEU A 105 -8.30 -1.03 -2.88
C LEU A 105 -6.88 -0.79 -3.39
N SER A 106 -6.66 -0.86 -4.71
CA SER A 106 -5.35 -0.65 -5.32
C SER A 106 -4.78 0.72 -4.97
N ILE A 107 -5.60 1.76 -5.12
CA ILE A 107 -5.20 3.15 -4.81
C ILE A 107 -4.87 3.29 -3.33
N LEU A 108 -5.70 2.72 -2.43
CA LEU A 108 -5.45 2.84 -1.00
C LEU A 108 -4.23 2.02 -0.55
N LYS A 109 -3.97 0.87 -1.16
CA LYS A 109 -2.75 0.10 -0.89
C LYS A 109 -1.51 0.88 -1.34
N PHE A 110 -1.56 1.48 -2.53
CA PHE A 110 -0.48 2.32 -3.01
C PHE A 110 -0.21 3.49 -2.04
N LEU A 111 -1.26 4.19 -1.62
CA LEU A 111 -1.13 5.31 -0.70
C LEU A 111 -0.63 4.89 0.69
N ALA A 112 -1.11 3.76 1.21
CA ALA A 112 -0.65 3.23 2.50
C ALA A 112 0.81 2.77 2.44
N PHE A 113 1.20 2.16 1.33
CA PHE A 113 2.58 1.73 1.10
C PHE A 113 3.53 2.93 1.08
N GLU A 114 3.21 3.98 0.32
CA GLU A 114 4.01 5.20 0.29
C GLU A 114 4.02 5.90 1.65
N GLN A 115 2.89 5.90 2.36
CA GLN A 115 2.79 6.49 3.69
C GLN A 115 3.72 5.81 4.68
N THR A 116 3.92 4.50 4.57
CA THR A 116 4.85 3.76 5.42
C THR A 116 6.27 4.33 5.31
N PHE A 117 6.74 4.56 4.09
CA PHE A 117 8.08 5.14 3.88
C PHE A 117 8.14 6.61 4.29
N LYS A 118 7.12 7.37 3.96
CA LYS A 118 7.05 8.77 4.34
C LYS A 118 7.12 8.95 5.86
N ASN A 119 6.36 8.16 6.61
CA ASN A 119 6.36 8.22 8.07
C ASN A 119 7.69 7.76 8.67
N SER A 120 8.35 6.79 8.06
CA SER A 120 9.65 6.30 8.53
C SER A 120 10.74 7.37 8.49
N LEU A 121 10.58 8.37 7.63
CA LEU A 121 11.54 9.46 7.46
C LEU A 121 11.27 10.64 8.39
N THR A 122 10.22 10.60 9.19
CA THR A 122 9.85 11.72 10.08
C THR A 122 10.57 11.70 11.43
N THR A 123 11.30 10.64 11.76
CA THR A 123 11.90 10.35 13.06
C THR A 123 10.87 10.07 14.17
N LEU A 124 9.59 10.11 13.89
CA LEU A 124 8.53 9.78 14.83
C LEU A 124 8.16 8.29 14.73
N PRO A 125 7.74 7.66 15.83
CA PRO A 125 7.41 6.23 15.83
C PRO A 125 6.01 5.97 15.26
N MET A 126 5.85 6.17 13.96
CA MET A 126 4.58 6.00 13.25
C MET A 126 4.72 4.96 12.14
N GLY A 127 3.81 4.01 12.09
CA GLY A 127 3.64 3.10 10.97
C GLY A 127 2.85 3.74 9.84
N GLY A 128 2.45 2.95 8.86
CA GLY A 128 1.71 3.42 7.69
C GLY A 128 0.33 2.80 7.58
N GLY A 129 -0.65 3.64 7.29
CA GLY A 129 -2.01 3.22 7.00
C GLY A 129 -2.74 4.26 6.18
N LYS A 130 -3.84 3.84 5.56
CA LYS A 130 -4.66 4.75 4.74
C LYS A 130 -6.10 4.28 4.76
N GLY A 131 -7.00 5.24 4.92
CA GLY A 131 -8.43 4.98 4.82
C GLY A 131 -9.06 5.70 3.64
N GLY A 132 -10.27 5.33 3.32
CA GLY A 132 -11.00 6.02 2.26
C GLY A 132 -12.30 5.37 1.89
N SER A 133 -13.00 6.03 1.00
CA SER A 133 -14.26 5.56 0.45
C SER A 133 -14.43 6.07 -0.97
N ASP A 134 -15.16 5.30 -1.78
CA ASP A 134 -15.58 5.74 -3.11
C ASP A 134 -16.72 6.78 -3.06
N PHE A 135 -17.11 7.20 -1.87
CA PHE A 135 -18.04 8.31 -1.68
C PHE A 135 -17.45 9.60 -2.24
N ASN A 136 -18.23 10.31 -3.06
CA ASN A 136 -17.84 11.61 -3.59
C ASN A 136 -18.58 12.71 -2.82
N PRO A 137 -17.86 13.51 -2.01
CA PRO A 137 -18.49 14.54 -1.18
C PRO A 137 -18.95 15.79 -1.96
N LYS A 138 -18.66 15.85 -3.27
CA LYS A 138 -19.01 17.02 -4.10
C LYS A 138 -20.36 16.91 -4.80
#